data_c63a135575f1f0e49b0f6740a95d7e09
#
_entry.id   c63a135575f1f0e49b0f6740a95d7e09
#
_cell.length_a   1.000
_cell.length_b   1.000
_cell.length_c   1.000
_cell.angle_alpha   90.00
_cell.angle_beta   90.00
_cell.angle_gamma   90.00
#
_symmetry.space_group_name_H-M   'P 1'
#
loop_
_entity.id
_entity.type
_entity.pdbx_description
1 polymer ?
#
loop_
_entity_poly.entity_id
_entity_poly.type
_entity_poly.pdbx_seq_one_letter_code
_entity_poly.pdbx_strand_id
1 'polypeptide(L)'
;VGSEMCIRDRSRDFLQQIADYVRKDGYDAIVWDEAGELEADKHIFVMAWRGNDFAAAAVRKGHPVILAPCSHFYFDYYQSSAPTEPKAIGGLIPLRQVYGYELPELSPEEASKVRGLQANIWTEYLYDMGLVEYMAWPRALALAERAWSDCDPRDYKSFRSRAALALKLLEHPAVNSRPLD
;
A
#
# COMPACT_ATOMS: atom_id res chain seq x y z
N VAL A 1 -9.70 -24.01 -22.69
CA VAL A 1 -8.48 -23.24 -23.03
C VAL A 1 -8.83 -21.99 -23.86
N GLY A 2 -9.78 -22.05 -24.81
CA GLY A 2 -10.13 -20.89 -25.64
C GLY A 2 -10.94 -19.79 -24.98
N SER A 3 -11.72 -20.08 -23.92
CA SER A 3 -12.58 -19.08 -23.27
C SER A 3 -11.84 -18.15 -22.29
N GLU A 4 -10.87 -18.65 -21.55
CA GLU A 4 -10.09 -17.83 -20.59
C GLU A 4 -9.14 -16.86 -21.31
N MET A 5 -8.49 -17.31 -22.38
CA MET A 5 -7.63 -16.46 -23.21
C MET A 5 -8.46 -15.33 -23.86
N CYS A 6 -9.66 -15.63 -24.35
CA CYS A 6 -10.57 -14.64 -24.93
C CYS A 6 -11.09 -13.62 -23.88
N ILE A 7 -11.26 -14.02 -22.61
CA ILE A 7 -11.66 -13.11 -21.52
C ILE A 7 -10.49 -12.19 -21.16
N ARG A 8 -9.28 -12.72 -21.02
CA ARG A 8 -8.08 -11.94 -20.72
C ARG A 8 -7.79 -10.90 -21.80
N ASP A 9 -7.86 -11.28 -23.08
CA ASP A 9 -7.65 -10.36 -24.19
C ASP A 9 -8.68 -9.22 -24.19
N ARG A 10 -9.96 -9.53 -23.98
CA ARG A 10 -11.01 -8.51 -23.89
C ARG A 10 -10.82 -7.58 -22.68
N SER A 11 -10.41 -8.11 -21.55
CA SER A 11 -10.13 -7.31 -20.35
C SER A 11 -8.96 -6.38 -20.57
N ARG A 12 -7.88 -6.86 -21.21
CA ARG A 12 -6.74 -6.03 -21.59
C ARG A 12 -7.15 -4.91 -22.54
N ASP A 13 -7.86 -5.24 -23.61
CA ASP A 13 -8.28 -4.26 -24.64
C ASP A 13 -9.21 -3.20 -24.04
N PHE A 14 -10.12 -3.60 -23.16
CA PHE A 14 -10.98 -2.66 -22.44
C PHE A 14 -10.17 -1.73 -21.53
N LEU A 15 -9.24 -2.28 -20.76
CA LEU A 15 -8.38 -1.53 -19.84
C LEU A 15 -7.51 -0.53 -20.60
N GLN A 16 -6.94 -0.96 -21.75
CA GLN A 16 -6.15 -0.09 -22.62
C GLN A 16 -6.99 1.08 -23.15
N GLN A 17 -8.22 0.82 -23.61
CA GLN A 17 -9.12 1.88 -24.10
C GLN A 17 -9.44 2.91 -23.01
N ILE A 18 -9.69 2.47 -21.79
CA ILE A 18 -9.93 3.38 -20.66
C ILE A 18 -8.66 4.17 -20.33
N ALA A 19 -7.50 3.54 -20.28
CA ALA A 19 -6.22 4.22 -20.02
C ALA A 19 -5.93 5.27 -21.09
N ASP A 20 -6.14 4.95 -22.37
CA ASP A 20 -5.97 5.87 -23.50
C ASP A 20 -6.98 7.04 -23.42
N TYR A 21 -8.20 6.77 -22.95
CA TYR A 21 -9.22 7.80 -22.80
C TYR A 21 -8.82 8.82 -21.72
N VAL A 22 -8.48 8.35 -20.51
CA VAL A 22 -8.11 9.27 -19.41
C VAL A 22 -6.81 10.01 -19.69
N ARG A 23 -5.91 9.41 -20.47
CA ARG A 23 -4.64 10.02 -20.86
C ARG A 23 -4.81 11.22 -21.80
N LYS A 24 -5.84 11.21 -22.66
CA LYS A 24 -6.16 12.37 -23.52
C LYS A 24 -6.47 13.61 -22.70
N ASP A 25 -6.98 13.44 -21.50
CA ASP A 25 -7.29 14.53 -20.56
C ASP A 25 -6.12 14.85 -19.62
N GLY A 26 -4.94 14.25 -19.85
CA GLY A 26 -3.71 14.52 -19.09
C GLY A 26 -3.56 13.72 -17.79
N TYR A 27 -4.33 12.63 -17.61
CA TYR A 27 -4.24 11.76 -16.44
C TYR A 27 -3.53 10.43 -16.78
N ASP A 28 -2.83 9.89 -15.80
CA ASP A 28 -2.29 8.54 -15.86
C ASP A 28 -3.27 7.55 -15.20
N ALA A 29 -3.42 6.37 -15.80
CA ALA A 29 -4.22 5.29 -15.23
C ALA A 29 -3.40 4.51 -14.19
N ILE A 30 -4.02 4.17 -13.07
CA ILE A 30 -3.48 3.25 -12.07
C ILE A 30 -4.39 2.03 -12.00
N VAL A 31 -3.81 0.84 -12.05
CA VAL A 31 -4.54 -0.43 -11.99
C VAL A 31 -3.96 -1.32 -10.90
N TRP A 32 -4.78 -2.20 -10.34
CA TRP A 32 -4.30 -3.25 -9.46
C TRP A 32 -3.42 -4.25 -10.23
N ASP A 33 -2.56 -4.95 -9.51
CA ASP A 33 -1.52 -5.81 -10.11
C ASP A 33 -2.05 -7.01 -10.91
N GLU A 34 -3.32 -7.43 -10.70
CA GLU A 34 -3.99 -8.41 -11.57
C GLU A 34 -4.08 -7.93 -13.02
N ALA A 35 -4.37 -6.65 -13.17
CA ALA A 35 -4.43 -6.04 -14.50
C ALA A 35 -3.03 -5.81 -15.09
N GLY A 36 -2.01 -5.62 -14.28
CA GLY A 36 -0.60 -5.55 -14.69
C GLY A 36 -0.03 -6.87 -15.26
N GLU A 37 -0.74 -7.99 -15.07
CA GLU A 37 -0.43 -9.25 -15.75
C GLU A 37 -0.82 -9.24 -17.24
N LEU A 38 -1.71 -8.33 -17.62
CA LEU A 38 -2.28 -8.21 -18.96
C LEU A 38 -1.35 -7.34 -19.81
N GLU A 39 -0.25 -7.68 -20.26
CA GLU A 39 0.65 -6.97 -21.20
C GLU A 39 0.12 -5.61 -21.74
N ALA A 40 -0.29 -4.72 -20.83
CA ALA A 40 -0.84 -3.41 -21.13
C ALA A 40 0.28 -2.37 -21.38
N ASP A 41 -0.10 -1.18 -21.81
CA ASP A 41 0.84 -0.07 -22.05
C ASP A 41 1.68 0.24 -20.78
N LYS A 42 2.98 0.40 -20.96
CA LYS A 42 3.96 0.70 -19.89
C LYS A 42 3.76 2.05 -19.19
N HIS A 43 2.87 2.89 -19.70
CA HIS A 43 2.47 4.14 -19.05
C HIS A 43 1.42 3.92 -17.95
N ILE A 44 0.79 2.74 -17.91
CA ILE A 44 -0.15 2.38 -16.84
C ILE A 44 0.63 2.05 -15.58
N PHE A 45 0.29 2.73 -14.49
CA PHE A 45 0.84 2.44 -13.17
C PHE A 45 0.22 1.17 -12.61
N VAL A 46 1.02 0.36 -11.95
CA VAL A 46 0.56 -0.85 -11.28
C VAL A 46 0.63 -0.67 -9.77
N MET A 47 -0.49 -0.83 -9.10
CA MET A 47 -0.57 -0.89 -7.63
C MET A 47 -0.43 -2.34 -7.20
N ALA A 48 0.74 -2.68 -6.66
CA ALA A 48 1.09 -4.04 -6.27
C ALA A 48 0.64 -4.31 -4.82
N TRP A 49 -0.47 -5.04 -4.67
CA TRP A 49 -1.03 -5.37 -3.36
C TRP A 49 -0.75 -6.81 -2.92
N ARG A 50 -0.54 -7.73 -3.86
CA ARG A 50 -0.30 -9.15 -3.58
C ARG A 50 1.09 -9.45 -3.00
N GLY A 51 2.04 -8.49 -3.14
CA GLY A 51 3.37 -8.59 -2.54
C GLY A 51 4.51 -8.21 -3.48
N ASN A 52 5.73 -8.36 -2.97
CA ASN A 52 6.95 -7.90 -3.64
C ASN A 52 7.24 -8.60 -4.97
N ASP A 53 6.88 -9.88 -5.11
CA ASP A 53 7.10 -10.64 -6.35
C ASP A 53 6.28 -10.06 -7.51
N PHE A 54 5.02 -9.69 -7.24
CA PHE A 54 4.14 -9.06 -8.22
C PHE A 54 4.63 -7.66 -8.59
N ALA A 55 5.09 -6.90 -7.60
CA ALA A 55 5.71 -5.60 -7.82
C ALA A 55 6.95 -5.72 -8.72
N ALA A 56 7.87 -6.62 -8.40
CA ALA A 56 9.07 -6.87 -9.19
C ALA A 56 8.75 -7.32 -10.62
N ALA A 57 7.74 -8.18 -10.78
CA ALA A 57 7.29 -8.62 -12.10
C ALA A 57 6.75 -7.45 -12.94
N ALA A 58 5.95 -6.56 -12.36
CA ALA A 58 5.43 -5.38 -13.04
C ALA A 58 6.55 -4.40 -13.42
N VAL A 59 7.50 -4.15 -12.51
CA VAL A 59 8.69 -3.33 -12.76
C VAL A 59 9.51 -3.87 -13.93
N ARG A 60 9.76 -5.18 -13.96
CA ARG A 60 10.52 -5.84 -15.05
C ARG A 60 9.81 -5.78 -16.40
N LYS A 61 8.49 -5.76 -16.40
CA LYS A 61 7.68 -5.49 -17.61
C LYS A 61 7.73 -4.02 -18.04
N GLY A 62 8.28 -3.13 -17.21
CA GLY A 62 8.48 -1.72 -17.53
C GLY A 62 7.46 -0.76 -16.94
N HIS A 63 6.48 -1.24 -16.15
CA HIS A 63 5.48 -0.38 -15.52
C HIS A 63 6.06 0.43 -14.36
N PRO A 64 5.62 1.67 -14.16
CA PRO A 64 5.78 2.35 -12.89
C PRO A 64 4.90 1.67 -11.82
N VAL A 65 5.42 1.48 -10.60
CA VAL A 65 4.77 0.68 -9.56
C VAL A 65 4.58 1.47 -8.28
N ILE A 66 3.41 1.32 -7.65
CA ILE A 66 3.12 1.75 -6.28
C ILE A 66 3.04 0.48 -5.43
N LEU A 67 3.80 0.44 -4.34
CA LEU A 67 3.85 -0.71 -3.43
C LEU A 67 2.77 -0.57 -2.36
N ALA A 68 1.80 -1.46 -2.36
CA ALA A 68 0.68 -1.50 -1.41
C ALA A 68 0.43 -2.92 -0.87
N PRO A 69 1.48 -3.70 -0.46
CA PRO A 69 1.31 -5.09 -0.10
C PRO A 69 0.33 -5.26 1.06
N CYS A 70 -0.69 -6.11 0.87
CA CYS A 70 -1.73 -6.36 1.87
C CYS A 70 -1.17 -6.94 3.17
N SER A 71 -0.02 -7.59 3.12
CA SER A 71 0.68 -8.10 4.30
C SER A 71 1.23 -7.01 5.22
N HIS A 72 1.38 -5.75 4.75
CA HIS A 72 2.01 -4.68 5.52
C HIS A 72 1.20 -3.38 5.55
N PHE A 73 0.43 -3.08 4.51
CA PHE A 73 -0.16 -1.75 4.30
C PHE A 73 -1.69 -1.74 4.18
N TYR A 74 -2.37 -2.84 4.55
CA TYR A 74 -3.82 -2.85 4.69
C TYR A 74 -4.20 -2.48 6.12
N PHE A 75 -4.46 -1.21 6.34
CA PHE A 75 -4.69 -0.66 7.68
C PHE A 75 -6.12 -0.88 8.19
N ASP A 76 -6.97 -1.52 7.43
CA ASP A 76 -8.24 -2.09 7.84
C ASP A 76 -8.10 -3.43 8.60
N TYR A 77 -6.86 -4.00 8.66
CA TYR A 77 -6.55 -5.19 9.46
C TYR A 77 -6.27 -4.83 10.93
N TYR A 78 -6.46 -5.80 11.84
CA TYR A 78 -6.18 -5.63 13.26
C TYR A 78 -4.75 -5.13 13.51
N GLN A 79 -4.58 -4.25 14.49
CA GLN A 79 -3.27 -3.75 14.90
C GLN A 79 -2.63 -4.62 15.98
N SER A 80 -3.44 -5.35 16.76
CA SER A 80 -2.99 -6.31 17.76
C SER A 80 -3.99 -7.46 17.90
N SER A 81 -3.63 -8.47 18.68
CA SER A 81 -4.52 -9.57 19.05
C SER A 81 -5.32 -9.30 20.34
N ALA A 82 -5.31 -8.09 20.87
CA ALA A 82 -6.04 -7.74 22.07
C ALA A 82 -7.56 -7.83 21.84
N PRO A 83 -8.33 -8.40 22.79
CA PRO A 83 -9.77 -8.52 22.64
C PRO A 83 -10.52 -7.19 22.65
N THR A 84 -9.83 -6.10 22.99
CA THR A 84 -10.34 -4.73 22.99
C THR A 84 -10.18 -4.00 21.67
N GLU A 85 -9.52 -4.63 20.67
CA GLU A 85 -9.41 -4.02 19.34
C GLU A 85 -10.80 -3.86 18.70
N PRO A 86 -11.05 -2.74 18.01
CA PRO A 86 -12.26 -2.57 17.20
C PRO A 86 -12.40 -3.70 16.18
N LYS A 87 -13.65 -4.05 15.83
CA LYS A 87 -13.88 -5.06 14.80
C LYS A 87 -13.23 -4.63 13.48
N ALA A 88 -12.49 -5.54 12.89
CA ALA A 88 -11.83 -5.38 11.59
C ALA A 88 -12.22 -6.52 10.64
N ILE A 89 -11.86 -6.40 9.35
CA ILE A 89 -12.18 -7.41 8.35
C ILE A 89 -11.45 -8.75 8.61
N GLY A 90 -10.32 -8.69 9.28
CA GLY A 90 -9.45 -9.84 9.59
C GLY A 90 -7.97 -9.46 9.47
N GLY A 91 -7.10 -10.47 9.43
CA GLY A 91 -5.67 -10.23 9.35
C GLY A 91 -5.09 -9.56 10.61
N LEU A 92 -3.77 -9.44 10.66
CA LEU A 92 -3.06 -8.78 11.76
C LEU A 92 -1.82 -8.09 11.20
N ILE A 93 -1.76 -6.77 11.33
CA ILE A 93 -0.63 -5.94 10.88
C ILE A 93 -0.24 -4.99 12.03
N PRO A 94 0.61 -5.44 12.95
CA PRO A 94 1.13 -4.60 14.02
C PRO A 94 2.04 -3.49 13.48
N LEU A 95 2.19 -2.41 14.25
CA LEU A 95 3.07 -1.28 13.91
C LEU A 95 4.48 -1.73 13.51
N ARG A 96 5.04 -2.69 14.24
CA ARG A 96 6.38 -3.24 13.95
C ARG A 96 6.46 -3.90 12.57
N GLN A 97 5.39 -4.54 12.12
CA GLN A 97 5.35 -5.16 10.79
C GLN A 97 5.35 -4.11 9.68
N VAL A 98 4.59 -3.04 9.84
CA VAL A 98 4.60 -1.91 8.89
C VAL A 98 6.00 -1.31 8.79
N TYR A 99 6.64 -1.03 9.94
CA TYR A 99 7.98 -0.46 9.97
C TYR A 99 9.04 -1.42 9.39
N GLY A 100 8.89 -2.71 9.63
CA GLY A 100 9.80 -3.75 9.15
C GLY A 100 9.66 -4.10 7.66
N TYR A 101 8.81 -3.39 6.91
CA TYR A 101 8.67 -3.66 5.49
C TYR A 101 9.98 -3.46 4.74
N GLU A 102 10.37 -4.44 3.97
CA GLU A 102 11.53 -4.41 3.08
C GLU A 102 11.08 -4.30 1.62
N LEU A 103 11.72 -3.41 0.88
CA LEU A 103 11.46 -3.24 -0.55
C LEU A 103 11.83 -4.51 -1.32
N PRO A 104 11.20 -4.78 -2.47
CA PRO A 104 11.62 -5.87 -3.34
C PRO A 104 13.08 -5.71 -3.78
N GLU A 105 13.77 -6.82 -3.98
CA GLU A 105 15.11 -6.82 -4.56
C GLU A 105 15.04 -6.42 -6.04
N LEU A 106 15.53 -5.23 -6.34
CA LEU A 106 15.52 -4.60 -7.67
C LEU A 106 16.89 -4.02 -7.98
N SER A 107 17.27 -4.03 -9.25
CA SER A 107 18.42 -3.24 -9.71
C SER A 107 18.12 -1.73 -9.57
N PRO A 108 19.15 -0.86 -9.58
CA PRO A 108 18.93 0.59 -9.52
C PRO A 108 18.02 1.14 -10.62
N GLU A 109 18.09 0.58 -11.83
CA GLU A 109 17.20 0.93 -12.94
C GLU A 109 15.77 0.50 -12.68
N GLU A 110 15.56 -0.72 -12.18
CA GLU A 110 14.25 -1.23 -11.79
C GLU A 110 13.66 -0.42 -10.64
N ALA A 111 14.45 -0.13 -9.61
CA ALA A 111 14.03 0.65 -8.44
C ALA A 111 13.54 2.06 -8.82
N SER A 112 14.09 2.67 -9.88
CA SER A 112 13.64 3.98 -10.38
C SER A 112 12.18 4.01 -10.86
N LYS A 113 11.60 2.85 -11.13
CA LYS A 113 10.19 2.71 -11.52
C LYS A 113 9.25 2.60 -10.32
N VAL A 114 9.77 2.36 -9.12
CA VAL A 114 8.95 2.38 -7.89
C VAL A 114 8.65 3.84 -7.54
N ARG A 115 7.37 4.19 -7.48
CA ARG A 115 6.90 5.57 -7.27
C ARG A 115 6.60 5.88 -5.82
N GLY A 116 6.45 4.87 -4.98
CA GLY A 116 6.23 5.04 -3.55
C GLY A 116 5.50 3.89 -2.90
N LEU A 117 5.14 4.11 -1.65
CA LEU A 117 4.38 3.20 -0.80
C LEU A 117 2.97 3.76 -0.59
N GLN A 118 1.98 2.88 -0.48
CA GLN A 118 0.60 3.25 -0.18
C GLN A 118 0.02 2.32 0.87
N ALA A 119 -0.67 2.88 1.85
CA ALA A 119 -1.57 2.11 2.71
C ALA A 119 -3.01 2.24 2.24
N ASN A 120 -3.77 1.18 2.41
CA ASN A 120 -5.21 1.13 2.13
C ASN A 120 -5.97 0.99 3.46
N ILE A 121 -7.08 1.72 3.56
CA ILE A 121 -8.02 1.62 4.67
C ILE A 121 -9.40 1.38 4.06
N TRP A 122 -9.79 0.09 3.98
CA TRP A 122 -11.10 -0.30 3.49
C TRP A 122 -12.14 -0.13 4.60
N THR A 123 -13.34 0.31 4.26
CA THR A 123 -14.28 0.84 5.24
C THR A 123 -15.43 -0.12 5.60
N GLU A 124 -15.31 -1.41 5.32
CA GLU A 124 -16.36 -2.40 5.62
C GLU A 124 -16.77 -2.44 7.10
N TYR A 125 -15.83 -2.10 8.01
CA TYR A 125 -16.05 -2.07 9.45
C TYR A 125 -15.75 -0.71 10.09
N LEU A 126 -15.46 0.31 9.28
CA LEU A 126 -15.09 1.65 9.74
C LEU A 126 -16.24 2.62 9.45
N TYR A 127 -17.10 2.82 10.42
CA TYR A 127 -18.32 3.59 10.27
C TYR A 127 -18.23 5.05 10.74
N ASP A 128 -17.11 5.46 11.31
CA ASP A 128 -16.83 6.85 11.69
C ASP A 128 -15.33 7.23 11.53
N MET A 129 -15.04 8.53 11.57
CA MET A 129 -13.68 9.04 11.42
C MET A 129 -12.77 8.66 12.58
N GLY A 130 -13.29 8.52 13.79
CA GLY A 130 -12.51 8.10 14.95
C GLY A 130 -11.94 6.69 14.77
N LEU A 131 -12.68 5.78 14.15
CA LEU A 131 -12.17 4.45 13.78
C LEU A 131 -11.14 4.51 12.66
N VAL A 132 -11.34 5.35 11.65
CA VAL A 132 -10.35 5.55 10.58
C VAL A 132 -9.03 6.07 11.17
N GLU A 133 -9.09 7.05 12.05
CA GLU A 133 -7.92 7.59 12.75
C GLU A 133 -7.23 6.52 13.61
N TYR A 134 -8.01 5.77 14.39
CA TYR A 134 -7.50 4.67 15.20
C TYR A 134 -6.75 3.64 14.35
N MET A 135 -7.30 3.26 13.21
CA MET A 135 -6.70 2.28 12.31
C MET A 135 -5.50 2.85 11.54
N ALA A 136 -5.48 4.15 11.25
CA ALA A 136 -4.36 4.81 10.58
C ALA A 136 -3.16 4.98 11.51
N TRP A 137 -3.38 5.50 12.72
CA TRP A 137 -2.31 5.86 13.64
C TRP A 137 -2.09 4.79 14.71
N PRO A 138 -0.83 4.48 15.02
CA PRO A 138 0.44 5.09 14.56
C PRO A 138 1.03 4.50 13.27
N ARG A 139 0.37 3.53 12.60
CA ARG A 139 0.94 2.83 11.42
C ARG A 139 1.30 3.76 10.28
N ALA A 140 0.55 4.84 10.09
CA ALA A 140 0.86 5.85 9.08
C ALA A 140 2.21 6.55 9.30
N LEU A 141 2.65 6.71 10.57
CA LEU A 141 4.01 7.22 10.87
C LEU A 141 5.10 6.25 10.38
N ALA A 142 4.88 4.95 10.57
CA ALA A 142 5.81 3.93 10.11
C ALA A 142 5.88 3.90 8.57
N LEU A 143 4.74 3.94 7.90
CA LEU A 143 4.68 4.03 6.44
C LEU A 143 5.41 5.28 5.93
N ALA A 144 5.15 6.45 6.54
CA ALA A 144 5.77 7.70 6.13
C ALA A 144 7.30 7.65 6.30
N GLU A 145 7.80 7.15 7.41
CA GLU A 145 9.24 7.03 7.62
C GLU A 145 9.87 6.06 6.62
N ARG A 146 9.20 4.93 6.32
CA ARG A 146 9.67 3.97 5.31
C ARG A 146 9.64 4.54 3.88
N ALA A 147 8.72 5.45 3.58
CA ALA A 147 8.57 6.04 2.26
C ALA A 147 9.52 7.21 2.00
N TRP A 148 9.90 7.96 3.05
CA TRP A 148 10.60 9.26 2.90
C TRP A 148 12.00 9.30 3.53
N SER A 149 12.46 8.21 4.15
CA SER A 149 13.75 8.18 4.85
C SER A 149 14.53 6.93 4.51
N ASP A 150 15.85 7.06 4.43
CA ASP A 150 16.79 5.93 4.34
C ASP A 150 17.00 5.29 5.73
N CYS A 151 15.91 4.93 6.40
CA CYS A 151 15.98 4.33 7.72
C CYS A 151 16.20 2.81 7.66
N ASP A 152 16.95 2.27 8.61
CA ASP A 152 17.09 0.83 8.78
C ASP A 152 15.77 0.26 9.35
N PRO A 153 15.10 -0.67 8.64
CA PRO A 153 13.85 -1.29 9.12
C PRO A 153 14.03 -2.08 10.42
N ARG A 154 15.26 -2.36 10.80
CA ARG A 154 15.59 -3.06 12.06
C ARG A 154 15.65 -2.13 13.26
N ASP A 155 15.80 -0.82 13.07
CA ASP A 155 15.88 0.18 14.16
C ASP A 155 14.49 0.61 14.68
N TYR A 156 13.64 -0.37 14.94
CA TYR A 156 12.28 -0.15 15.44
C TYR A 156 12.26 0.58 16.79
N LYS A 157 13.27 0.37 17.65
CA LYS A 157 13.34 1.04 18.96
C LYS A 157 13.47 2.56 18.82
N SER A 158 14.34 3.01 17.94
CA SER A 158 14.53 4.43 17.65
C SER A 158 13.28 5.03 16.99
N PHE A 159 12.72 4.33 15.97
CA PHE A 159 11.45 4.73 15.37
C PHE A 159 10.34 4.91 16.42
N ARG A 160 10.14 3.94 17.30
CA ARG A 160 9.10 3.99 18.33
C ARG A 160 9.22 5.24 19.23
N SER A 161 10.45 5.66 19.56
CA SER A 161 10.69 6.88 20.31
C SER A 161 10.29 8.15 19.54
N ARG A 162 10.57 8.20 18.24
CA ARG A 162 10.13 9.31 17.37
C ARG A 162 8.63 9.30 17.16
N ALA A 163 8.02 8.15 16.96
CA ALA A 163 6.58 7.99 16.81
C ALA A 163 5.84 8.47 18.08
N ALA A 164 6.37 8.21 19.28
CA ALA A 164 5.79 8.71 20.52
C ALA A 164 5.78 10.24 20.61
N LEU A 165 6.81 10.91 20.08
CA LEU A 165 6.84 12.36 20.00
C LEU A 165 5.86 12.88 18.93
N ALA A 166 5.79 12.25 17.76
CA ALA A 166 4.87 12.64 16.70
C ALA A 166 3.40 12.50 17.13
N LEU A 167 3.04 11.43 17.85
CA LEU A 167 1.68 11.25 18.38
C LEU A 167 1.26 12.37 19.33
N LYS A 168 2.16 12.91 20.15
CA LYS A 168 1.86 14.07 20.99
C LYS A 168 1.44 15.31 20.19
N LEU A 169 1.93 15.48 18.98
CA LEU A 169 1.50 16.56 18.10
C LEU A 169 0.09 16.32 17.57
N LEU A 170 -0.32 15.07 17.41
CA LEU A 170 -1.66 14.68 16.98
C LEU A 170 -2.70 14.77 18.12
N GLU A 171 -2.29 14.77 19.37
CA GLU A 171 -3.19 14.99 20.52
C GLU A 171 -3.84 16.37 20.49
N HIS A 172 -3.23 17.34 19.84
CA HIS A 172 -3.73 18.72 19.77
C HIS A 172 -4.67 18.98 18.57
N PRO A 173 -5.09 18.22 17.72
CA PRO A 173 -6.40 18.21 17.09
C PRO A 173 -7.31 17.10 17.59
N ALA A 174 -6.97 16.44 18.70
CA ALA A 174 -7.73 15.35 19.30
C ALA A 174 -7.92 14.14 18.33
N VAL A 175 -6.88 13.81 17.58
CA VAL A 175 -6.88 12.62 16.71
C VAL A 175 -6.96 11.34 17.55
N ASN A 176 -7.90 10.47 17.25
CA ASN A 176 -8.07 9.19 17.92
C ASN A 176 -7.00 8.18 17.46
N SER A 177 -5.80 8.25 18.06
CA SER A 177 -4.73 7.31 17.72
C SER A 177 -4.71 6.10 18.65
N ARG A 178 -4.40 4.92 18.11
CA ARG A 178 -4.10 3.76 18.95
C ARG A 178 -2.84 4.03 19.79
N PRO A 179 -2.85 3.70 21.09
CA PRO A 179 -1.64 3.80 21.92
C PRO A 179 -0.49 2.95 21.36
N LEU A 180 0.74 3.41 21.58
CA LEU A 180 1.93 2.62 21.32
C LEU A 180 2.08 1.49 22.33
N ASP A 181 2.34 0.29 21.86
CA ASP A 181 2.66 -0.90 22.67
C ASP A 181 4.00 -0.76 23.38
#